data_5b08f077c27f3c04d19ba2f3cadf81b7
#
_entry.id   5b08f077c27f3c04d19ba2f3cadf81b7
#
_cell.length_a   1.000
_cell.length_b   1.000
_cell.length_c   1.000
_cell.angle_alpha   90.00
_cell.angle_beta   90.00
_cell.angle_gamma   90.00
#
_symmetry.space_group_name_H-M   'P 1'
#
loop_
_entity.id
_entity.type
_entity.pdbx_description
1 polymer ?
#
loop_
_entity_poly.entity_id
_entity_poly.type
_entity_poly.pdbx_seq_one_letter_code
_entity_poly.pdbx_strand_id
1 'polypeptide(L)'
;MTVYYYQNGFLHTDGTPPEGAVAITAAEHEALVVGQCAGQIVMPGKDGKPVLADPAPCSSSAWDGEQWHIDPECAARLKAAQQEEVWERIKAKRYDNLRHGVFVKSVGKWFQTDDASRTQYLALAVMPRLPEKLPWKTMDNSFVNMTKALLGELMEQMLVDEQADFANAERHKAAMEKVEHPLEYDYSDGWTANYEQPA
;
A
#
# COMPACT_ATOMS: atom_id res chain seq x y z
N MET A 1 25.57 -42.84 -2.99
CA MET A 1 25.72 -41.42 -2.59
C MET A 1 25.12 -40.60 -3.71
N THR A 2 24.06 -39.83 -3.46
CA THR A 2 23.39 -39.03 -4.48
C THR A 2 24.32 -37.90 -4.91
N VAL A 3 24.53 -37.75 -6.22
CA VAL A 3 25.37 -36.67 -6.78
C VAL A 3 24.45 -35.66 -7.44
N TYR A 4 24.69 -34.39 -7.18
CA TYR A 4 23.88 -33.27 -7.66
C TYR A 4 24.68 -32.46 -8.68
N TYR A 5 23.99 -32.02 -9.74
CA TYR A 5 24.58 -31.22 -10.81
C TYR A 5 23.67 -30.06 -11.17
N TYR A 6 24.27 -28.97 -11.63
CA TYR A 6 23.59 -27.80 -12.15
C TYR A 6 23.98 -27.54 -13.62
N GLN A 7 23.00 -27.27 -14.47
CA GLN A 7 23.24 -26.82 -15.84
C GLN A 7 22.09 -25.93 -16.31
N ASN A 8 22.42 -24.72 -16.76
CA ASN A 8 21.49 -23.81 -17.44
C ASN A 8 20.14 -23.62 -16.71
N GLY A 9 20.16 -23.41 -15.40
CA GLY A 9 18.94 -23.23 -14.59
C GLY A 9 18.31 -24.53 -14.07
N PHE A 10 18.81 -25.69 -14.47
CA PHE A 10 18.25 -27.00 -14.07
C PHE A 10 19.15 -27.70 -13.05
N LEU A 11 18.50 -28.32 -12.06
CA LEU A 11 19.14 -29.19 -11.09
C LEU A 11 18.92 -30.65 -11.51
N HIS A 12 20.00 -31.42 -11.51
CA HIS A 12 19.97 -32.83 -11.87
C HIS A 12 20.43 -33.67 -10.69
N THR A 13 19.82 -34.81 -10.49
CA THR A 13 20.19 -35.76 -9.44
C THR A 13 20.40 -37.13 -10.07
N ASP A 14 21.50 -37.78 -9.72
CA ASP A 14 21.89 -39.12 -10.18
C ASP A 14 21.97 -39.30 -11.71
N GLY A 15 22.78 -40.22 -12.15
CA GLY A 15 23.01 -40.53 -13.56
C GLY A 15 24.26 -39.91 -14.14
N THR A 16 24.37 -39.93 -15.49
CA THR A 16 25.48 -39.30 -16.21
C THR A 16 25.22 -37.79 -16.30
N PRO A 17 26.12 -36.93 -15.78
CA PRO A 17 25.90 -35.48 -15.87
C PRO A 17 25.87 -35.04 -17.33
N PRO A 18 25.01 -34.09 -17.68
CA PRO A 18 25.05 -33.42 -18.98
C PRO A 18 26.41 -32.76 -19.23
N GLU A 19 26.78 -32.63 -20.49
CA GLU A 19 28.04 -31.94 -20.85
C GLU A 19 27.99 -30.49 -20.35
N GLY A 20 29.04 -30.08 -19.62
CA GLY A 20 29.15 -28.72 -19.03
C GLY A 20 28.37 -28.56 -17.69
N ALA A 21 27.84 -29.62 -17.13
CA ALA A 21 27.20 -29.58 -15.82
C ALA A 21 28.22 -29.37 -14.69
N VAL A 22 27.90 -28.51 -13.73
CA VAL A 22 28.70 -28.23 -12.54
C VAL A 22 28.21 -29.07 -11.37
N ALA A 23 29.13 -29.83 -10.73
CA ALA A 23 28.81 -30.57 -9.53
C ALA A 23 28.53 -29.61 -8.35
N ILE A 24 27.49 -29.90 -7.59
CA ILE A 24 27.12 -29.19 -6.38
C ILE A 24 26.97 -30.16 -5.21
N THR A 25 27.14 -29.67 -4.00
CA THR A 25 26.93 -30.46 -2.79
C THR A 25 25.43 -30.65 -2.48
N ALA A 26 25.12 -31.65 -1.65
CA ALA A 26 23.76 -31.85 -1.19
C ALA A 26 23.17 -30.64 -0.46
N ALA A 27 24.01 -29.94 0.32
CA ALA A 27 23.59 -28.73 1.04
C ALA A 27 23.29 -27.56 0.08
N GLU A 28 24.13 -27.38 -0.96
CA GLU A 28 23.86 -26.37 -2.00
C GLU A 28 22.59 -26.70 -2.77
N HIS A 29 22.39 -27.97 -3.14
CA HIS A 29 21.16 -28.41 -3.80
C HIS A 29 19.91 -28.12 -2.95
N GLU A 30 19.94 -28.48 -1.66
CA GLU A 30 18.83 -28.22 -0.73
C GLU A 30 18.52 -26.73 -0.62
N ALA A 31 19.54 -25.89 -0.47
CA ALA A 31 19.38 -24.45 -0.39
C ALA A 31 18.74 -23.86 -1.68
N LEU A 32 19.16 -24.34 -2.85
CA LEU A 32 18.60 -23.91 -4.13
C LEU A 32 17.12 -24.32 -4.28
N VAL A 33 16.78 -25.55 -3.88
CA VAL A 33 15.38 -26.04 -3.91
C VAL A 33 14.50 -25.23 -2.95
N VAL A 34 14.98 -24.95 -1.74
CA VAL A 34 14.26 -24.11 -0.78
C VAL A 34 14.01 -22.70 -1.34
N GLY A 35 15.03 -22.08 -1.95
CA GLY A 35 14.89 -20.78 -2.60
C GLY A 35 13.87 -20.80 -3.75
N GLN A 36 13.87 -21.84 -4.59
CA GLN A 36 12.86 -22.01 -5.65
C GLN A 36 11.44 -22.14 -5.07
N CYS A 37 11.28 -22.88 -3.98
CA CYS A 37 9.99 -22.95 -3.27
C CYS A 37 9.53 -21.61 -2.69
N ALA A 38 10.48 -20.72 -2.40
CA ALA A 38 10.22 -19.35 -1.95
C ALA A 38 9.98 -18.35 -3.11
N GLY A 39 9.97 -18.82 -4.37
CA GLY A 39 9.69 -18.00 -5.55
C GLY A 39 10.94 -17.43 -6.25
N GLN A 40 12.15 -17.79 -5.80
CA GLN A 40 13.38 -17.45 -6.50
C GLN A 40 13.64 -18.40 -7.68
N ILE A 41 14.53 -18.01 -8.57
CA ILE A 41 14.98 -18.82 -9.70
C ILE A 41 16.48 -19.13 -9.57
N VAL A 42 16.89 -20.25 -10.13
CA VAL A 42 18.28 -20.66 -10.15
C VAL A 42 18.94 -20.17 -11.44
N MET A 43 19.95 -19.33 -11.30
CA MET A 43 20.69 -18.70 -12.39
C MET A 43 22.16 -19.08 -12.36
N PRO A 44 22.89 -19.01 -13.50
CA PRO A 44 24.35 -19.20 -13.49
C PRO A 44 25.03 -18.00 -12.86
N GLY A 45 25.87 -18.22 -11.85
CA GLY A 45 26.79 -17.23 -11.31
C GLY A 45 27.99 -16.96 -12.24
N LYS A 46 28.77 -15.94 -11.96
CA LYS A 46 29.99 -15.56 -12.73
C LYS A 46 31.01 -16.70 -12.84
N ASP A 47 31.05 -17.56 -11.86
CA ASP A 47 31.92 -18.75 -11.82
C ASP A 47 31.29 -20.00 -12.41
N GLY A 48 30.07 -19.89 -12.98
CA GLY A 48 29.29 -20.98 -13.54
C GLY A 48 28.54 -21.80 -12.49
N LYS A 49 28.72 -21.55 -11.19
CA LYS A 49 27.94 -22.19 -10.14
C LYS A 49 26.52 -21.63 -10.06
N PRO A 50 25.55 -22.43 -9.60
CA PRO A 50 24.20 -21.94 -9.43
C PRO A 50 24.10 -20.92 -8.29
N VAL A 51 23.35 -19.84 -8.52
CA VAL A 51 22.96 -18.85 -7.53
C VAL A 51 21.45 -18.67 -7.55
N LEU A 52 20.89 -18.28 -6.41
CA LEU A 52 19.48 -17.87 -6.32
C LEU A 52 19.35 -16.40 -6.73
N ALA A 53 18.38 -16.12 -7.56
CA ALA A 53 18.04 -14.78 -7.98
C ALA A 53 16.51 -14.60 -7.94
N ASP A 54 16.05 -13.39 -7.73
CA ASP A 54 14.65 -13.08 -7.95
C ASP A 54 14.32 -13.20 -9.45
N PRO A 55 13.05 -13.47 -9.82
CA PRO A 55 12.64 -13.51 -11.21
C PRO A 55 13.00 -12.24 -11.97
N ALA A 56 13.26 -12.38 -13.28
CA ALA A 56 13.60 -11.24 -14.13
C ALA A 56 12.53 -10.14 -14.00
N PRO A 57 12.93 -8.89 -13.71
CA PRO A 57 11.97 -7.78 -13.56
C PRO A 57 11.18 -7.49 -14.84
N CYS A 58 11.77 -7.78 -16.00
CA CYS A 58 11.17 -7.62 -17.32
C CYS A 58 11.68 -8.70 -18.27
N SER A 59 10.93 -8.91 -19.37
CA SER A 59 11.33 -9.86 -20.43
C SER A 59 12.62 -9.45 -21.17
N SER A 60 12.99 -8.16 -21.12
CA SER A 60 14.23 -7.61 -21.69
C SER A 60 15.41 -7.59 -20.71
N SER A 61 15.22 -8.05 -19.45
CA SER A 61 16.30 -8.08 -18.47
C SER A 61 17.37 -9.09 -18.86
N ALA A 62 18.65 -8.70 -18.73
CA ALA A 62 19.80 -9.55 -18.95
C ALA A 62 20.51 -9.87 -17.63
N TRP A 63 20.81 -11.14 -17.41
CA TRP A 63 21.53 -11.60 -16.22
C TRP A 63 23.05 -11.59 -16.49
N ASP A 64 23.84 -10.98 -15.60
CA ASP A 64 25.31 -10.90 -15.73
C ASP A 64 26.09 -11.90 -14.87
N GLY A 65 25.38 -12.78 -14.18
CA GLY A 65 25.94 -13.73 -13.21
C GLY A 65 25.85 -13.28 -11.76
N GLU A 66 25.33 -12.06 -11.47
CA GLU A 66 25.22 -11.50 -10.13
C GLU A 66 23.94 -10.67 -9.95
N GLN A 67 23.54 -9.93 -11.01
CA GLN A 67 22.38 -9.07 -10.97
C GLN A 67 21.68 -8.97 -12.32
N TRP A 68 20.41 -8.56 -12.30
CA TRP A 68 19.67 -8.23 -13.49
C TRP A 68 20.02 -6.83 -13.99
N HIS A 69 20.40 -6.75 -15.26
CA HIS A 69 20.47 -5.48 -15.98
C HIS A 69 19.15 -5.24 -16.71
N ILE A 70 18.54 -4.09 -16.43
CA ILE A 70 17.28 -3.67 -17.06
C ILE A 70 17.54 -2.49 -18.00
N ASP A 71 16.87 -2.47 -19.12
CA ASP A 71 16.94 -1.32 -20.03
C ASP A 71 16.14 -0.12 -19.48
N PRO A 72 16.38 1.09 -19.97
CA PRO A 72 15.69 2.30 -19.50
C PRO A 72 14.17 2.25 -19.65
N GLU A 73 13.64 1.58 -20.65
CA GLU A 73 12.20 1.45 -20.86
C GLU A 73 11.57 0.55 -19.79
N CYS A 74 12.22 -0.58 -19.50
CA CYS A 74 11.81 -1.45 -18.40
C CYS A 74 11.87 -0.73 -17.05
N ALA A 75 12.96 0.01 -16.78
CA ALA A 75 13.09 0.77 -15.53
C ALA A 75 11.97 1.81 -15.39
N ALA A 76 11.66 2.54 -16.45
CA ALA A 76 10.58 3.52 -16.46
C ALA A 76 9.21 2.87 -16.20
N ARG A 77 8.93 1.72 -16.81
CA ARG A 77 7.68 0.97 -16.61
C ARG A 77 7.53 0.44 -15.20
N LEU A 78 8.61 -0.09 -14.61
CA LEU A 78 8.61 -0.55 -13.22
C LEU A 78 8.37 0.62 -12.26
N LYS A 79 9.05 1.75 -12.48
CA LYS A 79 8.84 2.96 -11.68
C LYS A 79 7.40 3.46 -11.78
N ALA A 80 6.82 3.50 -12.97
CA ALA A 80 5.43 3.90 -13.17
C ALA A 80 4.44 2.97 -12.44
N ALA A 81 4.69 1.66 -12.46
CA ALA A 81 3.86 0.70 -11.72
C ALA A 81 3.96 0.91 -10.19
N GLN A 82 5.14 1.19 -9.67
CA GLN A 82 5.35 1.52 -8.26
C GLN A 82 4.67 2.83 -7.87
N GLN A 83 4.72 3.84 -8.72
CA GLN A 83 4.02 5.12 -8.52
C GLN A 83 2.51 4.93 -8.45
N GLU A 84 1.94 4.12 -9.35
CA GLU A 84 0.52 3.81 -9.31
C GLU A 84 0.13 3.04 -8.04
N GLU A 85 0.93 2.06 -7.62
CA GLU A 85 0.70 1.33 -6.37
C GLU A 85 0.69 2.27 -5.15
N VAL A 86 1.66 3.17 -5.05
CA VAL A 86 1.72 4.13 -3.94
C VAL A 86 0.57 5.13 -4.02
N TRP A 87 0.19 5.55 -5.23
CA TRP A 87 -0.97 6.41 -5.42
C TRP A 87 -2.26 5.75 -4.93
N GLU A 88 -2.47 4.45 -5.19
CA GLU A 88 -3.61 3.72 -4.65
C GLU A 88 -3.60 3.69 -3.10
N ARG A 89 -2.42 3.51 -2.49
CA ARG A 89 -2.27 3.57 -1.03
C ARG A 89 -2.60 4.96 -0.46
N ILE A 90 -2.18 6.04 -1.12
CA ILE A 90 -2.50 7.42 -0.73
C ILE A 90 -4.01 7.68 -0.84
N LYS A 91 -4.65 7.23 -1.92
CA LYS A 91 -6.12 7.31 -2.09
C LYS A 91 -6.86 6.53 -1.00
N ALA A 92 -6.38 5.34 -0.67
CA ALA A 92 -6.95 4.52 0.40
C ALA A 92 -6.82 5.22 1.75
N LYS A 93 -5.66 5.82 2.06
CA LYS A 93 -5.44 6.60 3.29
C LYS A 93 -6.40 7.79 3.38
N ARG A 94 -6.57 8.56 2.29
CA ARG A 94 -7.54 9.66 2.23
C ARG A 94 -8.96 9.17 2.50
N TYR A 95 -9.36 8.07 1.84
CA TYR A 95 -10.68 7.49 1.99
C TYR A 95 -10.95 7.01 3.42
N ASP A 96 -9.93 6.41 4.03
CA ASP A 96 -9.97 5.96 5.42
C ASP A 96 -10.08 7.16 6.37
N ASN A 97 -9.27 8.21 6.16
CA ASN A 97 -9.26 9.41 7.00
C ASN A 97 -10.64 10.07 7.09
N LEU A 98 -11.36 10.15 5.98
CA LEU A 98 -12.72 10.72 5.93
C LEU A 98 -13.76 10.00 6.81
N ARG A 99 -13.46 8.80 7.31
CA ARG A 99 -14.38 7.97 8.11
C ARG A 99 -14.09 7.97 9.58
N HIS A 100 -12.99 8.62 10.00
CA HIS A 100 -12.53 8.60 11.39
C HIS A 100 -13.02 9.78 12.23
N GLY A 101 -14.11 10.40 11.80
CA GLY A 101 -14.79 11.44 12.56
C GLY A 101 -14.42 12.85 12.16
N VAL A 102 -15.25 13.79 12.59
CA VAL A 102 -15.06 15.24 12.41
C VAL A 102 -15.27 15.95 13.75
N PHE A 103 -14.42 16.91 14.07
CA PHE A 103 -14.51 17.69 15.30
C PHE A 103 -15.28 18.99 15.06
N VAL A 104 -16.41 19.16 15.78
CA VAL A 104 -17.21 20.40 15.74
C VAL A 104 -16.90 21.24 16.96
N LYS A 105 -16.24 22.38 16.73
CA LYS A 105 -15.71 23.26 17.79
C LYS A 105 -16.79 23.86 18.69
N SER A 106 -17.94 24.22 18.14
CA SER A 106 -19.03 24.88 18.90
C SER A 106 -19.54 24.05 20.05
N VAL A 107 -19.51 22.73 19.92
CA VAL A 107 -19.95 21.77 20.96
C VAL A 107 -18.77 20.99 21.57
N GLY A 108 -17.55 21.14 21.04
CA GLY A 108 -16.37 20.44 21.52
C GLY A 108 -16.46 18.92 21.39
N LYS A 109 -17.10 18.41 20.33
CA LYS A 109 -17.38 16.97 20.16
C LYS A 109 -16.98 16.47 18.78
N TRP A 110 -16.63 15.19 18.75
CA TRP A 110 -16.40 14.42 17.54
C TRP A 110 -17.68 13.71 17.09
N PHE A 111 -17.96 13.77 15.81
CA PHE A 111 -19.09 13.12 15.18
C PHE A 111 -18.63 12.05 14.20
N GLN A 112 -19.36 10.96 14.11
CA GLN A 112 -19.11 9.88 13.16
C GLN A 112 -19.20 10.42 11.73
N THR A 113 -18.31 9.92 10.85
CA THR A 113 -18.29 10.29 9.43
C THR A 113 -18.27 9.07 8.49
N ASP A 114 -18.62 7.90 9.03
CA ASP A 114 -18.88 6.72 8.21
C ASP A 114 -20.05 6.93 7.24
N ASP A 115 -20.20 6.07 6.24
CA ASP A 115 -21.19 6.22 5.18
C ASP A 115 -22.64 6.24 5.70
N ALA A 116 -22.93 5.47 6.75
CA ALA A 116 -24.25 5.43 7.36
C ALA A 116 -24.57 6.76 8.07
N SER A 117 -23.61 7.29 8.84
CA SER A 117 -23.76 8.58 9.52
C SER A 117 -23.90 9.73 8.52
N ARG A 118 -23.09 9.76 7.45
CA ARG A 118 -23.18 10.74 6.36
C ARG A 118 -24.57 10.72 5.70
N THR A 119 -25.13 9.53 5.45
CA THR A 119 -26.47 9.37 4.90
C THR A 119 -27.54 9.92 5.85
N GLN A 120 -27.41 9.71 7.17
CA GLN A 120 -28.31 10.26 8.16
C GLN A 120 -28.25 11.79 8.20
N TYR A 121 -27.06 12.39 8.14
CA TYR A 121 -26.92 13.86 8.07
C TYR A 121 -27.60 14.45 6.85
N LEU A 122 -27.43 13.83 5.68
CA LEU A 122 -28.13 14.24 4.46
C LEU A 122 -29.66 14.15 4.61
N ALA A 123 -30.17 13.07 5.20
CA ALA A 123 -31.59 12.93 5.47
C ALA A 123 -32.11 14.04 6.40
N LEU A 124 -31.37 14.36 7.47
CA LEU A 124 -31.72 15.48 8.37
C LEU A 124 -31.63 16.85 7.68
N ALA A 125 -30.67 17.02 6.77
CA ALA A 125 -30.48 18.29 6.06
C ALA A 125 -31.66 18.66 5.16
N VAL A 126 -32.28 17.69 4.51
CA VAL A 126 -33.46 17.91 3.62
C VAL A 126 -34.78 18.09 4.37
N MET A 127 -34.84 17.77 5.67
CA MET A 127 -36.04 17.99 6.47
C MET A 127 -36.29 19.50 6.63
N PRO A 128 -37.51 20.00 6.46
CA PRO A 128 -37.83 21.43 6.65
C PRO A 128 -37.51 21.93 8.07
N ARG A 129 -37.70 21.09 9.06
CA ARG A 129 -37.37 21.34 10.48
C ARG A 129 -37.05 20.02 11.19
N LEU A 130 -36.17 20.09 12.18
CA LEU A 130 -35.88 18.97 13.06
C LEU A 130 -36.80 18.99 14.28
N PRO A 131 -37.00 17.86 14.97
CA PRO A 131 -37.63 17.83 16.29
C PRO A 131 -36.91 18.76 17.27
N GLU A 132 -37.65 19.39 18.19
CA GLU A 132 -37.09 20.30 19.20
C GLU A 132 -36.01 19.61 20.09
N LYS A 133 -36.22 18.32 20.35
CA LYS A 133 -35.26 17.45 21.05
C LYS A 133 -34.90 16.28 20.15
N LEU A 134 -33.67 16.32 19.63
CA LEU A 134 -33.09 15.24 18.82
C LEU A 134 -31.74 14.85 19.42
N PRO A 135 -31.70 13.95 20.42
CA PRO A 135 -30.44 13.51 21.00
C PRO A 135 -29.61 12.77 19.96
N TRP A 136 -28.37 13.24 19.75
CA TRP A 136 -27.43 12.65 18.81
C TRP A 136 -26.20 12.17 19.58
N LYS A 137 -25.81 10.91 19.34
CA LYS A 137 -24.67 10.29 20.02
C LYS A 137 -23.38 10.72 19.32
N THR A 138 -22.43 11.20 20.10
CA THR A 138 -21.07 11.57 19.66
C THR A 138 -20.08 10.44 19.85
N MET A 139 -18.89 10.54 19.30
CA MET A 139 -17.89 9.46 19.29
C MET A 139 -17.36 9.11 20.69
N ASP A 140 -17.42 10.05 21.65
CA ASP A 140 -17.09 9.83 23.05
C ASP A 140 -18.26 9.19 23.86
N ASN A 141 -19.28 8.69 23.20
CA ASN A 141 -20.49 8.10 23.78
C ASN A 141 -21.39 9.08 24.55
N SER A 142 -21.13 10.39 24.53
CA SER A 142 -22.05 11.40 25.06
C SER A 142 -23.16 11.77 24.05
N PHE A 143 -24.08 12.64 24.46
CA PHE A 143 -25.17 13.09 23.60
C PHE A 143 -25.19 14.61 23.52
N VAL A 144 -25.50 15.12 22.33
CA VAL A 144 -25.81 16.51 22.07
C VAL A 144 -27.20 16.63 21.46
N ASN A 145 -27.85 17.78 21.60
CA ASN A 145 -29.09 18.03 20.87
C ASN A 145 -28.79 18.48 19.44
N MET A 146 -29.14 17.67 18.45
CA MET A 146 -28.94 17.98 17.05
C MET A 146 -29.92 19.05 16.60
N THR A 147 -29.38 20.21 16.22
CA THR A 147 -30.16 21.32 15.66
C THR A 147 -29.78 21.53 14.19
N LYS A 148 -30.58 22.32 13.45
CA LYS A 148 -30.22 22.69 12.08
C LYS A 148 -28.91 23.47 12.00
N ALA A 149 -28.62 24.34 13.00
CA ALA A 149 -27.38 25.09 13.07
C ALA A 149 -26.20 24.13 13.26
N LEU A 150 -26.26 23.23 14.26
CA LEU A 150 -25.21 22.26 14.52
C LEU A 150 -25.00 21.31 13.32
N LEU A 151 -26.07 20.88 12.68
CA LEU A 151 -25.96 20.06 11.45
C LEU A 151 -25.27 20.83 10.32
N GLY A 152 -25.54 22.12 10.18
CA GLY A 152 -24.88 22.98 9.20
C GLY A 152 -23.37 23.09 9.47
N GLU A 153 -22.96 23.38 10.71
CA GLU A 153 -21.56 23.43 11.11
C GLU A 153 -20.83 22.09 10.90
N LEU A 154 -21.50 20.98 11.26
CA LEU A 154 -20.99 19.62 11.06
C LEU A 154 -20.71 19.35 9.56
N MET A 155 -21.67 19.65 8.70
CA MET A 155 -21.54 19.40 7.25
C MET A 155 -20.48 20.33 6.62
N GLU A 156 -20.41 21.57 7.07
CA GLU A 156 -19.37 22.53 6.64
C GLU A 156 -17.97 22.03 7.04
N GLN A 157 -17.80 21.59 8.29
CA GLN A 157 -16.50 21.09 8.76
C GLN A 157 -16.10 19.79 8.02
N MET A 158 -17.05 18.88 7.78
CA MET A 158 -16.79 17.69 6.96
C MET A 158 -16.29 18.06 5.56
N LEU A 159 -16.89 19.07 4.93
CA LEU A 159 -16.45 19.54 3.61
C LEU A 159 -15.05 20.16 3.66
N VAL A 160 -14.76 20.97 4.69
CA VAL A 160 -13.44 21.60 4.88
C VAL A 160 -12.36 20.53 5.04
N ASP A 161 -12.59 19.54 5.91
CA ASP A 161 -11.64 18.46 6.16
C ASP A 161 -11.44 17.58 4.90
N GLU A 162 -12.52 17.27 4.19
CA GLU A 162 -12.47 16.52 2.92
C GLU A 162 -11.64 17.23 1.85
N GLN A 163 -11.80 18.55 1.70
CA GLN A 163 -11.01 19.34 0.75
C GLN A 163 -9.54 19.45 1.17
N ALA A 164 -9.26 19.55 2.47
CA ALA A 164 -7.90 19.56 2.99
C ALA A 164 -7.19 18.24 2.72
N ASP A 165 -7.84 17.11 3.00
CA ASP A 165 -7.29 15.77 2.76
C ASP A 165 -7.15 15.48 1.26
N PHE A 166 -8.06 15.98 0.43
CA PHE A 166 -7.92 15.90 -1.03
C PHE A 166 -6.68 16.63 -1.51
N ALA A 167 -6.50 17.90 -1.07
CA ALA A 167 -5.33 18.70 -1.42
C ALA A 167 -4.03 18.06 -0.92
N ASN A 168 -4.04 17.45 0.28
CA ASN A 168 -2.90 16.74 0.84
C ASN A 168 -2.54 15.50 0.02
N ALA A 169 -3.53 14.71 -0.42
CA ALA A 169 -3.30 13.55 -1.29
C ALA A 169 -2.62 13.96 -2.61
N GLU A 170 -3.08 15.04 -3.25
CA GLU A 170 -2.47 15.55 -4.49
C GLU A 170 -1.05 16.09 -4.25
N ARG A 171 -0.80 16.73 -3.11
CA ARG A 171 0.55 17.13 -2.69
C ARG A 171 1.48 15.93 -2.58
N HIS A 172 1.02 14.86 -1.92
CA HIS A 172 1.77 13.62 -1.79
C HIS A 172 2.03 12.96 -3.14
N LYS A 173 1.02 12.90 -4.01
CA LYS A 173 1.18 12.38 -5.38
C LYS A 173 2.30 13.10 -6.12
N ALA A 174 2.22 14.45 -6.16
CA ALA A 174 3.21 15.26 -6.87
C ALA A 174 4.63 15.16 -6.28
N ALA A 175 4.76 14.88 -4.98
CA ALA A 175 6.05 14.64 -4.33
C ALA A 175 6.57 13.23 -4.62
N MET A 176 5.72 12.21 -4.50
CA MET A 176 6.03 10.80 -4.76
C MET A 176 6.49 10.56 -6.21
N GLU A 177 5.91 11.23 -7.19
CA GLU A 177 6.31 11.13 -8.60
C GLU A 177 7.77 11.56 -8.86
N LYS A 178 8.36 12.38 -7.95
CA LYS A 178 9.72 12.92 -8.10
C LYS A 178 10.79 12.07 -7.42
N VAL A 179 10.42 11.14 -6.54
CA VAL A 179 11.40 10.31 -5.83
C VAL A 179 11.94 9.19 -6.71
N GLU A 180 13.12 8.69 -6.38
CA GLU A 180 13.75 7.58 -7.10
C GLU A 180 13.09 6.24 -6.72
N HIS A 181 12.74 6.07 -5.44
CA HIS A 181 12.15 4.86 -4.87
C HIS A 181 10.70 5.11 -4.39
N PRO A 182 9.69 5.06 -5.27
CA PRO A 182 8.31 5.39 -4.91
C PRO A 182 7.74 4.56 -3.75
N LEU A 183 8.07 3.27 -3.67
CA LEU A 183 7.57 2.37 -2.63
C LEU A 183 8.02 2.76 -1.21
N GLU A 184 9.11 3.51 -1.08
CA GLU A 184 9.65 3.99 0.20
C GLU A 184 9.14 5.38 0.58
N TYR A 185 8.29 5.98 -0.27
CA TYR A 185 7.78 7.32 -0.04
C TYR A 185 6.85 7.35 1.18
N ASP A 186 7.16 8.23 2.13
CA ASP A 186 6.33 8.47 3.31
C ASP A 186 5.24 9.51 3.00
N TYR A 187 3.99 9.09 3.18
CA TYR A 187 2.79 9.91 3.01
C TYR A 187 1.97 10.02 4.30
N SER A 188 2.62 9.91 5.46
CA SER A 188 1.93 9.89 6.76
C SER A 188 1.49 11.28 7.25
N ASP A 189 2.10 12.37 6.75
CA ASP A 189 1.90 13.74 7.25
C ASP A 189 0.78 14.52 6.56
N GLY A 190 0.34 15.59 7.19
CA GLY A 190 -0.54 16.61 6.61
C GLY A 190 -2.03 16.24 6.51
N TRP A 191 -2.44 15.09 7.02
CA TRP A 191 -3.84 14.69 7.07
C TRP A 191 -4.61 15.41 8.17
N THR A 192 -5.92 15.59 7.98
CA THR A 192 -6.78 16.13 9.03
C THR A 192 -6.81 15.21 10.25
N ALA A 193 -7.11 15.78 11.42
CA ALA A 193 -7.14 15.02 12.66
C ALA A 193 -8.28 13.99 12.66
N ASN A 194 -8.02 12.83 13.23
CA ASN A 194 -8.96 11.76 13.46
C ASN A 194 -9.35 11.67 14.93
N TYR A 195 -10.51 11.06 15.20
CA TYR A 195 -10.88 10.74 16.57
C TYR A 195 -10.01 9.62 17.12
N GLU A 196 -9.22 9.95 18.13
CA GLU A 196 -8.48 8.96 18.91
C GLU A 196 -9.30 8.61 20.15
N GLN A 197 -9.69 7.34 20.24
CA GLN A 197 -10.43 6.87 21.42
C GLN A 197 -9.50 6.93 22.64
N PRO A 198 -9.85 7.64 23.73
CA PRO A 198 -9.06 7.59 24.95
C PRO A 198 -8.92 6.16 25.44
N ALA A 199 -7.68 5.75 25.80
CA ALA A 199 -7.38 4.43 26.33
C ALA A 199 -8.07 4.17 27.68
#